data_72b39c7d51cbaa686f406e67eb8d6641
#
_entry.id   72b39c7d51cbaa686f406e67eb8d6641
#
_cell.length_a   1.000
_cell.length_b   1.000
_cell.length_c   1.000
_cell.angle_alpha   90.00
_cell.angle_beta   90.00
_cell.angle_gamma   90.00
#
_symmetry.space_group_name_H-M   'P 1'
#
loop_
_entity.id
_entity.type
_entity.pdbx_description
1 polymer ?
#
loop_
_entity_poly.entity_id
_entity_poly.type
_entity_poly.pdbx_seq_one_letter_code
_entity_poly.pdbx_strand_id
1 'polypeptide(L)'
;CNNELTSVGGVCTVDLLTLPPLPKVVQGTTLRTMSPLAVDVERLPYPIPVAGAETTEVDMAYVPPLMLSYEIPDDIVLVDETPSVAWWDDDSSEWKTDGITDVSLKDRTLTYSTVKVTHHALVQSRVACAPYTRWSTRPSSTGESVIVSVTPKHERFGGRPIEIEVGEGVCALASDAEPALRSLLGVKLAPRKLLARLSKCGVHLALEDKDCAYVGIEKKDAALEAAMCE
;
A
#
# COMPACT_ATOMS: atom_id res chain seq x y z
N CYS A 1 2.86 -12.31 13.08
CA CYS A 1 1.61 -11.83 12.43
C CYS A 1 1.70 -10.33 12.23
N ASN A 2 1.98 -9.89 11.00
CA ASN A 2 2.03 -8.44 10.68
C ASN A 2 0.64 -7.87 10.37
N ASN A 3 -0.32 -8.09 11.27
CA ASN A 3 -1.66 -7.48 11.16
C ASN A 3 -1.66 -5.95 11.33
N GLU A 4 -0.50 -5.38 11.60
CA GLU A 4 -0.29 -3.94 11.76
C GLU A 4 -0.09 -3.21 10.44
N LEU A 5 0.41 -3.90 9.40
CA LEU A 5 0.73 -3.28 8.12
C LEU A 5 -0.47 -3.28 7.16
N THR A 6 -0.61 -2.21 6.41
CA THR A 6 -1.57 -2.09 5.31
C THR A 6 -0.87 -1.62 4.04
N SER A 7 -1.30 -2.16 2.90
CA SER A 7 -0.78 -1.72 1.61
C SER A 7 -1.29 -0.34 1.24
N VAL A 8 -0.40 0.48 0.69
CA VAL A 8 -0.65 1.87 0.29
C VAL A 8 -0.33 2.02 -1.19
N GLY A 9 -1.15 2.75 -1.92
CA GLY A 9 -0.94 3.00 -3.35
C GLY A 9 -1.26 1.84 -4.28
N GLY A 10 -1.49 0.65 -3.75
CA GLY A 10 -1.80 -0.56 -4.52
C GLY A 10 -0.71 -1.61 -4.45
N VAL A 11 -0.80 -2.59 -5.35
CA VAL A 11 0.10 -3.75 -5.42
C VAL A 11 0.77 -3.78 -6.79
N CYS A 12 2.07 -3.96 -6.81
CA CYS A 12 2.88 -4.17 -8.01
C CYS A 12 3.18 -5.67 -8.14
N THR A 13 2.94 -6.25 -9.31
CA THR A 13 3.28 -7.64 -9.58
C THR A 13 4.55 -7.70 -10.41
N VAL A 14 5.50 -8.51 -9.99
CA VAL A 14 6.74 -8.77 -10.70
C VAL A 14 6.74 -10.24 -11.13
N ASP A 15 6.87 -10.47 -12.43
CA ASP A 15 6.95 -11.80 -13.03
C ASP A 15 8.20 -11.91 -13.90
N LEU A 16 8.88 -13.03 -13.80
CA LEU A 16 9.92 -13.41 -14.74
C LEU A 16 9.32 -14.30 -15.82
N LEU A 17 9.43 -13.87 -17.08
CA LEU A 17 8.76 -14.54 -18.18
C LEU A 17 9.77 -14.97 -19.25
N THR A 18 9.49 -16.09 -19.93
CA THR A 18 10.22 -16.48 -21.14
C THR A 18 9.90 -15.51 -22.27
N LEU A 19 10.93 -15.05 -22.96
CA LEU A 19 10.73 -14.27 -24.17
C LEU A 19 10.74 -15.18 -25.41
N PRO A 20 9.91 -14.89 -26.42
CA PRO A 20 9.99 -15.59 -27.68
C PRO A 20 11.37 -15.40 -28.31
N PRO A 21 11.86 -16.38 -29.11
CA PRO A 21 13.14 -16.26 -29.77
C PRO A 21 13.27 -14.98 -30.58
N LEU A 22 14.37 -14.26 -30.40
CA LEU A 22 14.64 -13.06 -31.15
C LEU A 22 14.74 -13.33 -32.67
N PRO A 23 14.29 -12.41 -33.54
CA PRO A 23 14.46 -12.53 -34.97
C PRO A 23 15.94 -12.69 -35.33
N LYS A 24 16.28 -13.65 -36.19
CA LYS A 24 17.63 -13.82 -36.71
C LYS A 24 17.75 -13.18 -38.08
N VAL A 25 18.78 -12.40 -38.31
CA VAL A 25 19.08 -11.86 -39.64
C VAL A 25 20.08 -12.80 -40.31
N VAL A 26 19.66 -13.40 -41.43
CA VAL A 26 20.49 -14.29 -42.26
C VAL A 26 20.53 -13.73 -43.67
N GLN A 27 21.73 -13.38 -44.15
CA GLN A 27 21.94 -12.82 -45.51
C GLN A 27 21.01 -11.65 -45.86
N GLY A 28 20.81 -10.72 -44.88
CA GLY A 28 19.93 -9.55 -45.07
C GLY A 28 18.44 -9.82 -44.95
N THR A 29 18.01 -11.06 -44.76
CA THR A 29 16.61 -11.44 -44.55
C THR A 29 16.36 -11.70 -43.06
N THR A 30 15.32 -11.05 -42.50
CA THR A 30 14.90 -11.26 -41.12
C THR A 30 14.01 -12.50 -41.02
N LEU A 31 14.52 -13.55 -40.39
CA LEU A 31 13.77 -14.76 -40.07
C LEU A 31 13.16 -14.61 -38.68
N ARG A 32 11.84 -14.71 -38.59
CA ARG A 32 11.11 -14.83 -37.32
C ARG A 32 10.60 -16.25 -37.17
N THR A 33 10.82 -16.83 -36.02
CA THR A 33 10.15 -18.08 -35.68
C THR A 33 8.66 -17.75 -35.51
N MET A 34 7.83 -18.15 -36.43
CA MET A 34 6.38 -18.11 -36.29
C MET A 34 6.02 -19.27 -35.36
N SER A 35 6.00 -19.06 -34.08
CA SER A 35 5.33 -19.99 -33.16
C SER A 35 3.85 -20.06 -33.52
N PRO A 36 3.18 -21.21 -33.31
CA PRO A 36 1.72 -21.26 -33.43
C PRO A 36 1.14 -20.13 -32.57
N LEU A 37 0.04 -19.54 -32.99
CA LEU A 37 -0.61 -18.30 -32.52
C LEU A 37 -0.84 -18.13 -30.99
N ALA A 38 -0.55 -19.15 -30.21
CA ALA A 38 -0.48 -19.11 -28.75
C ALA A 38 0.96 -19.40 -28.33
N VAL A 39 1.79 -18.35 -28.26
CA VAL A 39 3.01 -18.43 -27.47
C VAL A 39 2.54 -18.33 -26.02
N ASP A 40 2.43 -19.45 -25.35
CA ASP A 40 2.25 -19.49 -23.92
C ASP A 40 3.52 -18.91 -23.32
N VAL A 41 3.39 -17.69 -22.80
CA VAL A 41 4.47 -17.03 -22.06
C VAL A 41 4.57 -17.78 -20.74
N GLU A 42 5.63 -18.53 -20.58
CA GLU A 42 5.87 -19.33 -19.39
C GLU A 42 6.50 -18.44 -18.30
N ARG A 43 5.95 -18.52 -17.08
CA ARG A 43 6.59 -17.93 -15.90
C ARG A 43 7.78 -18.77 -15.48
N LEU A 44 8.90 -18.12 -15.30
CA LEU A 44 10.12 -18.74 -14.80
C LEU A 44 10.24 -18.51 -13.30
N PRO A 45 10.68 -19.51 -12.53
CA PRO A 45 11.05 -19.32 -11.14
C PRO A 45 12.31 -18.45 -11.05
N TYR A 46 12.46 -17.75 -9.93
CA TYR A 46 13.69 -17.04 -9.61
C TYR A 46 14.27 -17.54 -8.28
N PRO A 47 15.54 -17.96 -8.24
CA PRO A 47 16.51 -18.03 -9.34
C PRO A 47 16.13 -19.05 -10.43
N ILE A 48 16.59 -18.81 -11.67
CA ILE A 48 16.36 -19.73 -12.77
C ILE A 48 17.15 -21.02 -12.50
N PRO A 49 16.51 -22.21 -12.46
CA PRO A 49 17.20 -23.47 -12.29
C PRO A 49 18.23 -23.69 -13.39
N VAL A 50 19.46 -24.03 -13.05
CA VAL A 50 20.47 -24.43 -14.03
C VAL A 50 20.13 -25.84 -14.51
N ALA A 51 19.95 -25.99 -15.82
CA ALA A 51 19.64 -27.29 -16.42
C ALA A 51 20.75 -28.32 -16.08
N GLY A 52 20.37 -29.44 -15.43
CA GLY A 52 21.29 -30.51 -15.04
C GLY A 52 21.84 -30.41 -13.61
N ALA A 53 21.54 -29.36 -12.85
CA ALA A 53 21.75 -29.36 -11.41
C ALA A 53 20.61 -30.16 -10.75
N GLU A 54 20.94 -31.26 -10.10
CA GLU A 54 20.00 -31.86 -9.13
C GLU A 54 19.60 -30.76 -8.15
N THR A 55 18.33 -30.67 -7.81
CA THR A 55 17.73 -29.68 -6.89
C THR A 55 18.27 -29.85 -5.46
N THR A 56 19.56 -29.76 -5.30
CA THR A 56 20.18 -29.48 -4.02
C THR A 56 20.02 -27.98 -3.76
N GLU A 57 19.56 -27.66 -2.56
CA GLU A 57 19.33 -26.33 -2.00
C GLU A 57 20.13 -25.26 -2.73
N VAL A 58 19.46 -24.45 -3.55
CA VAL A 58 20.07 -23.27 -4.16
C VAL A 58 20.54 -22.43 -2.98
N ASP A 59 21.86 -22.31 -2.84
CA ASP A 59 22.41 -21.47 -1.79
C ASP A 59 21.96 -20.03 -2.02
N MET A 60 20.93 -19.62 -1.30
CA MET A 60 20.28 -18.31 -1.44
C MET A 60 21.26 -17.16 -1.25
N ALA A 61 22.43 -17.42 -0.64
CA ALA A 61 23.52 -16.43 -0.52
C ALA A 61 24.14 -16.03 -1.86
N TYR A 62 23.99 -16.87 -2.90
CA TYR A 62 24.53 -16.60 -4.24
C TYR A 62 23.48 -16.10 -5.26
N VAL A 63 22.23 -15.95 -4.87
CA VAL A 63 21.21 -15.42 -5.76
C VAL A 63 21.37 -13.90 -5.89
N PRO A 64 21.69 -13.36 -7.07
CA PRO A 64 21.81 -11.91 -7.22
C PRO A 64 20.45 -11.25 -7.01
N PRO A 65 20.35 -10.21 -6.17
CA PRO A 65 19.08 -9.51 -5.99
C PRO A 65 18.70 -8.74 -7.26
N LEU A 66 17.42 -8.70 -7.52
CA LEU A 66 16.83 -7.84 -8.55
C LEU A 66 16.60 -6.46 -7.97
N MET A 67 17.07 -5.44 -8.65
CA MET A 67 16.81 -4.05 -8.30
C MET A 67 15.53 -3.59 -8.98
N LEU A 68 14.54 -3.20 -8.19
CA LEU A 68 13.25 -2.70 -8.66
C LEU A 68 13.14 -1.21 -8.35
N SER A 69 12.54 -0.47 -9.28
CA SER A 69 12.32 0.96 -9.14
C SER A 69 10.93 1.32 -9.67
N TYR A 70 10.16 2.10 -8.92
CA TYR A 70 8.89 2.64 -9.40
C TYR A 70 8.60 4.00 -8.76
N GLU A 71 7.79 4.79 -9.47
CA GLU A 71 7.36 6.11 -9.00
C GLU A 71 6.11 5.97 -8.13
N ILE A 72 6.15 6.55 -6.94
CA ILE A 72 5.01 6.57 -6.01
C ILE A 72 4.05 7.67 -6.47
N PRO A 73 2.77 7.37 -6.73
CA PRO A 73 1.77 8.36 -7.14
C PRO A 73 1.66 9.53 -6.17
N ASP A 74 1.37 10.72 -6.68
CA ASP A 74 1.30 11.96 -5.90
C ASP A 74 0.20 11.98 -4.84
N ASP A 75 -0.84 11.16 -5.02
CA ASP A 75 -1.95 11.02 -4.09
C ASP A 75 -1.65 10.10 -2.89
N ILE A 76 -0.41 9.62 -2.77
CA ILE A 76 0.01 8.77 -1.67
C ILE A 76 0.70 9.60 -0.57
N VAL A 77 0.17 9.48 0.63
CA VAL A 77 0.73 10.07 1.85
C VAL A 77 1.71 9.08 2.47
N LEU A 78 2.99 9.42 2.42
CA LEU A 78 4.01 8.66 3.13
C LEU A 78 4.13 9.24 4.54
N VAL A 79 3.90 8.42 5.55
CA VAL A 79 3.99 8.83 6.95
C VAL A 79 5.45 8.83 7.38
N ASP A 80 6.18 7.78 7.04
CA ASP A 80 7.61 7.65 7.36
C ASP A 80 8.49 8.20 6.22
N GLU A 81 9.66 8.73 6.58
CA GLU A 81 10.66 9.21 5.62
C GLU A 81 11.23 8.06 4.79
N THR A 82 11.42 6.91 5.41
CA THR A 82 11.85 5.68 4.74
C THR A 82 10.67 4.73 4.65
N PRO A 83 10.06 4.57 3.46
CA PRO A 83 8.91 3.71 3.30
C PRO A 83 9.30 2.24 3.45
N SER A 84 8.40 1.45 3.99
CA SER A 84 8.54 0.00 4.07
C SER A 84 7.94 -0.65 2.84
N VAL A 85 8.66 -1.63 2.29
CA VAL A 85 8.19 -2.47 1.17
C VAL A 85 7.97 -3.88 1.70
N ALA A 86 6.89 -4.51 1.27
CA ALA A 86 6.59 -5.90 1.59
C ALA A 86 6.29 -6.69 0.32
N TRP A 87 6.54 -7.98 0.36
CA TRP A 87 6.14 -8.94 -0.65
C TRP A 87 5.07 -9.87 -0.10
N TRP A 88 4.19 -10.34 -0.98
CA TRP A 88 3.12 -11.24 -0.61
C TRP A 88 3.62 -12.69 -0.61
N ASP A 89 3.42 -13.37 0.50
CA ASP A 89 3.68 -14.79 0.66
C ASP A 89 2.36 -15.57 0.51
N ASP A 90 2.23 -16.31 -0.57
CA ASP A 90 1.02 -17.07 -0.87
C ASP A 90 0.79 -18.20 0.14
N ASP A 91 1.85 -18.80 0.66
CA ASP A 91 1.77 -19.94 1.58
C ASP A 91 1.19 -19.53 2.94
N SER A 92 1.65 -18.41 3.49
CA SER A 92 1.14 -17.88 4.75
C SER A 92 -0.02 -16.90 4.59
N SER A 93 -0.30 -16.45 3.35
CA SER A 93 -1.27 -15.38 3.04
C SER A 93 -1.01 -14.10 3.85
N GLU A 94 0.25 -13.70 3.92
CA GLU A 94 0.70 -12.52 4.68
C GLU A 94 1.70 -11.67 3.90
N TRP A 95 1.74 -10.38 4.22
CA TRP A 95 2.79 -9.48 3.77
C TRP A 95 4.05 -9.69 4.61
N LYS A 96 5.20 -9.92 3.94
CA LYS A 96 6.51 -10.10 4.55
C LYS A 96 7.49 -9.03 4.09
N THR A 97 8.36 -8.61 4.97
CA THR A 97 9.39 -7.57 4.70
C THR A 97 10.80 -8.15 4.60
N ASP A 98 10.97 -9.41 4.98
CA ASP A 98 12.25 -10.13 4.85
C ASP A 98 12.66 -10.30 3.39
N GLY A 99 13.95 -10.33 3.09
CA GLY A 99 14.46 -10.47 1.73
C GLY A 99 14.30 -9.22 0.84
N ILE A 100 13.96 -8.07 1.44
CA ILE A 100 13.99 -6.76 0.80
C ILE A 100 15.12 -5.94 1.42
N THR A 101 16.01 -5.42 0.59
CA THR A 101 17.18 -4.65 1.01
C THR A 101 17.31 -3.36 0.18
N ASP A 102 18.23 -2.48 0.59
CA ASP A 102 18.59 -1.25 -0.12
C ASP A 102 17.40 -0.34 -0.46
N VAL A 103 16.41 -0.29 0.44
CA VAL A 103 15.24 0.56 0.25
C VAL A 103 15.65 2.01 0.30
N SER A 104 15.39 2.75 -0.76
CA SER A 104 15.65 4.19 -0.85
C SER A 104 14.51 4.90 -1.56
N LEU A 105 14.22 6.11 -1.09
CA LEU A 105 13.22 7.00 -1.68
C LEU A 105 13.91 8.30 -2.09
N LYS A 106 13.83 8.63 -3.39
CA LYS A 106 14.34 9.89 -3.91
C LYS A 106 13.35 10.46 -4.91
N ASP A 107 12.91 11.70 -4.69
CA ASP A 107 11.98 12.41 -5.57
C ASP A 107 10.74 11.57 -5.95
N ARG A 108 10.14 10.90 -4.93
CA ARG A 108 9.02 9.93 -5.04
C ARG A 108 9.35 8.66 -5.85
N THR A 109 10.57 8.47 -6.29
CA THR A 109 11.03 7.21 -6.89
C THR A 109 11.54 6.30 -5.79
N LEU A 110 10.84 5.19 -5.57
CA LEU A 110 11.21 4.14 -4.64
C LEU A 110 12.08 3.11 -5.37
N THR A 111 13.23 2.81 -4.80
CA THR A 111 14.15 1.78 -5.30
C THR A 111 14.45 0.81 -4.18
N TYR A 112 14.46 -0.47 -4.47
CA TYR A 112 14.82 -1.53 -3.51
C TYR A 112 15.35 -2.77 -4.24
N SER A 113 16.03 -3.63 -3.50
CA SER A 113 16.58 -4.90 -3.98
C SER A 113 15.83 -6.07 -3.37
N THR A 114 15.54 -7.10 -4.15
CA THR A 114 14.83 -8.30 -3.69
C THR A 114 15.19 -9.54 -4.50
N VAL A 115 15.08 -10.70 -3.89
CA VAL A 115 15.13 -12.01 -4.56
C VAL A 115 13.74 -12.62 -4.75
N LYS A 116 12.70 -11.91 -4.34
CA LYS A 116 11.31 -12.39 -4.42
C LYS A 116 10.66 -11.87 -5.70
N VAL A 117 10.21 -12.79 -6.55
CA VAL A 117 9.49 -12.50 -7.80
C VAL A 117 8.02 -12.85 -7.57
N THR A 118 7.26 -11.88 -7.07
CA THR A 118 5.87 -12.03 -6.65
C THR A 118 5.19 -10.65 -6.58
N HIS A 119 4.11 -10.54 -5.81
CA HIS A 119 3.42 -9.29 -5.54
C HIS A 119 4.17 -8.46 -4.49
N HIS A 120 4.40 -7.19 -4.77
CA HIS A 120 5.02 -6.23 -3.87
C HIS A 120 4.07 -5.08 -3.59
N ALA A 121 4.14 -4.54 -2.39
CA ALA A 121 3.40 -3.35 -2.01
C ALA A 121 4.26 -2.45 -1.13
N LEU A 122 4.01 -1.14 -1.26
CA LEU A 122 4.37 -0.19 -0.24
C LEU A 122 3.46 -0.43 0.95
N VAL A 123 4.00 -0.55 2.14
CA VAL A 123 3.23 -0.81 3.36
C VAL A 123 3.52 0.24 4.43
N GLN A 124 2.49 0.57 5.18
CA GLN A 124 2.57 1.47 6.34
C GLN A 124 1.80 0.87 7.51
N SER A 125 2.09 1.34 8.72
CA SER A 125 1.31 0.96 9.88
C SER A 125 -0.14 1.45 9.75
N ARG A 126 -1.10 0.57 10.01
CA ARG A 126 -2.52 0.92 10.02
C ARG A 126 -2.85 2.00 11.06
N VAL A 127 -2.05 2.06 12.11
CA VAL A 127 -2.22 3.01 13.21
C VAL A 127 -1.35 4.26 13.07
N ALA A 128 -0.73 4.48 11.91
CA ALA A 128 0.15 5.63 11.69
C ALA A 128 -0.52 6.99 11.94
N CYS A 129 -1.85 7.08 11.76
CA CYS A 129 -2.61 8.30 12.06
C CYS A 129 -3.04 8.41 13.53
N ALA A 130 -2.87 7.37 14.34
CA ALA A 130 -3.28 7.30 15.74
C ALA A 130 -2.06 7.42 16.69
N PRO A 131 -2.28 7.79 17.97
CA PRO A 131 -3.53 8.34 18.50
C PRO A 131 -3.83 9.72 17.94
N TYR A 132 -5.10 10.13 18.00
CA TYR A 132 -5.48 11.50 17.65
C TYR A 132 -5.19 12.42 18.84
N THR A 133 -4.57 13.56 18.56
CA THR A 133 -4.36 14.62 19.60
C THR A 133 -5.63 15.36 19.90
N ARG A 134 -6.51 15.47 18.92
CA ARG A 134 -7.79 16.16 19.04
C ARG A 134 -8.80 15.55 18.07
N TRP A 135 -10.05 15.51 18.50
CA TRP A 135 -11.20 15.29 17.62
C TRP A 135 -12.35 16.20 18.01
N SER A 136 -13.20 16.56 17.09
CA SER A 136 -14.37 17.38 17.33
C SER A 136 -15.41 17.20 16.23
N THR A 137 -16.65 17.55 16.57
CA THR A 137 -17.73 17.63 15.60
C THR A 137 -18.34 19.03 15.66
N ARG A 138 -18.74 19.57 14.51
CA ARG A 138 -19.43 20.85 14.40
C ARG A 138 -20.42 20.83 13.25
N PRO A 139 -21.52 21.60 13.31
CA PRO A 139 -22.39 21.76 12.15
C PRO A 139 -21.63 22.41 10.99
N SER A 140 -21.99 22.06 9.77
CA SER A 140 -21.51 22.78 8.59
C SER A 140 -22.10 24.20 8.53
N SER A 141 -21.55 25.03 7.66
CA SER A 141 -22.05 26.40 7.45
C SER A 141 -23.49 26.44 6.94
N THR A 142 -23.94 25.41 6.27
CA THR A 142 -25.32 25.28 5.77
C THR A 142 -26.28 24.73 6.82
N GLY A 143 -25.76 24.10 7.89
CA GLY A 143 -26.58 23.42 8.90
C GLY A 143 -27.18 22.06 8.46
N GLU A 144 -26.92 21.64 7.21
CA GLU A 144 -27.49 20.39 6.66
C GLU A 144 -26.56 19.18 6.84
N SER A 145 -25.31 19.39 7.26
CA SER A 145 -24.31 18.36 7.45
C SER A 145 -23.48 18.62 8.72
N VAL A 146 -22.69 17.65 9.11
CA VAL A 146 -21.79 17.72 10.25
C VAL A 146 -20.36 17.56 9.76
N ILE A 147 -19.46 18.40 10.24
CA ILE A 147 -18.04 18.26 10.01
C ILE A 147 -17.42 17.52 11.19
N VAL A 148 -16.82 16.37 10.89
CA VAL A 148 -16.02 15.58 11.81
C VAL A 148 -14.56 15.95 11.57
N SER A 149 -13.86 16.38 12.59
CA SER A 149 -12.47 16.85 12.55
C SER A 149 -11.62 15.93 13.42
N VAL A 150 -10.55 15.37 12.88
CA VAL A 150 -9.56 14.56 13.61
C VAL A 150 -8.15 15.10 13.33
N THR A 151 -7.35 15.24 14.37
CA THR A 151 -5.96 15.70 14.25
C THR A 151 -5.02 14.56 14.60
N PRO A 152 -4.35 13.94 13.61
CA PRO A 152 -3.35 12.91 13.85
C PRO A 152 -2.18 13.47 14.68
N LYS A 153 -1.61 12.64 15.56
CA LYS A 153 -0.44 13.02 16.35
C LYS A 153 0.84 13.09 15.52
N HIS A 154 0.91 12.32 14.44
CA HIS A 154 2.12 12.18 13.64
C HIS A 154 2.57 13.52 13.03
N GLU A 155 3.88 13.81 13.09
CA GLU A 155 4.49 15.06 12.64
C GLU A 155 4.21 15.40 11.17
N ARG A 156 4.06 14.38 10.31
CA ARG A 156 3.71 14.54 8.90
C ARG A 156 2.49 15.44 8.68
N PHE A 157 1.50 15.35 9.56
CA PHE A 157 0.28 16.16 9.46
C PHE A 157 0.43 17.56 10.02
N GLY A 158 1.55 17.87 10.71
CA GLY A 158 1.86 19.22 11.23
C GLY A 158 0.78 19.77 12.15
N GLY A 159 0.06 18.92 12.89
CA GLY A 159 -1.04 19.32 13.77
C GLY A 159 -2.29 19.82 13.03
N ARG A 160 -2.35 19.68 11.69
CA ARG A 160 -3.52 20.07 10.89
C ARG A 160 -4.61 19.01 10.96
N PRO A 161 -5.88 19.41 11.15
CA PRO A 161 -6.98 18.46 11.19
C PRO A 161 -7.34 17.96 9.81
N ILE A 162 -7.69 16.68 9.74
CA ILE A 162 -8.39 16.08 8.62
C ILE A 162 -9.88 16.25 8.89
N GLU A 163 -10.59 16.97 8.03
CA GLU A 163 -12.01 17.25 8.19
C GLU A 163 -12.83 16.49 7.15
N ILE A 164 -13.87 15.83 7.63
CA ILE A 164 -14.82 15.08 6.79
C ILE A 164 -16.20 15.68 7.02
N GLU A 165 -16.82 16.17 5.96
CA GLU A 165 -18.19 16.59 5.96
C GLU A 165 -19.10 15.36 5.78
N VAL A 166 -20.03 15.16 6.70
CA VAL A 166 -20.95 14.02 6.74
C VAL A 166 -22.37 14.51 6.57
N GLY A 167 -23.01 14.15 5.49
CA GLY A 167 -24.42 14.39 5.20
C GLY A 167 -25.23 13.10 5.17
N GLU A 168 -26.47 13.17 4.69
CA GLU A 168 -27.35 12.00 4.58
C GLU A 168 -26.82 11.01 3.53
N GLY A 169 -26.28 9.87 3.99
CA GLY A 169 -25.76 8.79 3.15
C GLY A 169 -24.48 9.08 2.37
N VAL A 170 -23.95 10.29 2.46
CA VAL A 170 -22.74 10.72 1.76
C VAL A 170 -21.78 11.46 2.68
N CYS A 171 -20.49 11.38 2.34
CA CYS A 171 -19.47 12.19 3.00
C CYS A 171 -18.44 12.67 1.99
N ALA A 172 -17.72 13.72 2.33
CA ALA A 172 -16.66 14.29 1.51
C ALA A 172 -15.50 14.76 2.40
N LEU A 173 -14.27 14.70 1.87
CA LEU A 173 -13.14 15.37 2.51
C LEU A 173 -13.35 16.88 2.40
N ALA A 174 -13.30 17.60 3.54
CA ALA A 174 -13.60 19.03 3.63
C ALA A 174 -12.35 19.90 3.86
N SER A 175 -11.20 19.29 4.22
CA SER A 175 -9.96 20.02 4.44
C SER A 175 -8.87 19.60 3.47
N ASP A 176 -8.01 20.55 3.10
CA ASP A 176 -6.79 20.35 2.31
C ASP A 176 -5.53 20.21 3.18
N ALA A 177 -5.70 19.66 4.39
CA ALA A 177 -4.61 19.51 5.36
C ALA A 177 -3.40 18.75 4.80
N GLU A 178 -3.63 17.84 3.86
CA GLU A 178 -2.60 17.08 3.17
C GLU A 178 -2.71 17.25 1.65
N PRO A 179 -1.70 17.85 0.99
CA PRO A 179 -1.74 18.11 -0.45
C PRO A 179 -2.00 16.88 -1.32
N ALA A 180 -1.51 15.71 -0.90
CA ALA A 180 -1.73 14.46 -1.60
C ALA A 180 -3.22 14.06 -1.68
N LEU A 181 -4.06 14.53 -0.77
CA LEU A 181 -5.48 14.24 -0.75
C LEU A 181 -6.36 15.23 -1.54
N ARG A 182 -5.77 16.21 -2.23
CA ARG A 182 -6.53 17.24 -2.98
C ARG A 182 -7.48 16.65 -4.03
N SER A 183 -7.12 15.53 -4.62
CA SER A 183 -7.98 14.83 -5.59
C SER A 183 -9.29 14.31 -4.98
N LEU A 184 -9.34 14.17 -3.65
CA LEU A 184 -10.53 13.71 -2.90
C LEU A 184 -11.33 14.88 -2.30
N LEU A 185 -10.80 16.11 -2.34
CA LEU A 185 -11.44 17.26 -1.72
C LEU A 185 -12.80 17.54 -2.37
N GLY A 186 -13.85 17.59 -1.55
CA GLY A 186 -15.22 17.86 -1.99
C GLY A 186 -15.89 16.72 -2.76
N VAL A 187 -15.21 15.62 -3.03
CA VAL A 187 -15.79 14.48 -3.74
C VAL A 187 -16.75 13.73 -2.83
N LYS A 188 -18.05 13.76 -3.19
CA LYS A 188 -19.12 13.09 -2.44
C LYS A 188 -19.10 11.59 -2.66
N LEU A 189 -18.89 10.82 -1.61
CA LEU A 189 -18.79 9.36 -1.63
C LEU A 189 -19.62 8.76 -0.50
N ALA A 190 -20.01 7.50 -0.63
CA ALA A 190 -20.52 6.74 0.52
C ALA A 190 -19.41 6.61 1.58
N PRO A 191 -19.71 6.63 2.89
CA PRO A 191 -18.71 6.64 3.96
C PRO A 191 -17.64 5.56 3.84
N ARG A 192 -18.03 4.31 3.58
CA ARG A 192 -17.09 3.21 3.37
C ARG A 192 -16.16 3.43 2.18
N LYS A 193 -16.65 4.04 1.10
CA LYS A 193 -15.83 4.33 -0.09
C LYS A 193 -14.82 5.43 0.19
N LEU A 194 -15.19 6.48 0.94
CA LEU A 194 -14.25 7.53 1.32
C LEU A 194 -13.15 6.97 2.22
N LEU A 195 -13.50 6.22 3.27
CA LEU A 195 -12.52 5.61 4.18
C LEU A 195 -11.58 4.65 3.44
N ALA A 196 -12.09 3.84 2.53
CA ALA A 196 -11.26 2.96 1.70
C ALA A 196 -10.31 3.74 0.78
N ARG A 197 -10.76 4.86 0.21
CA ARG A 197 -9.91 5.75 -0.60
C ARG A 197 -8.82 6.40 0.23
N LEU A 198 -9.16 6.95 1.39
CA LEU A 198 -8.20 7.54 2.33
C LEU A 198 -7.17 6.51 2.78
N SER A 199 -7.60 5.31 3.14
CA SER A 199 -6.70 4.20 3.51
C SER A 199 -5.75 3.84 2.38
N LYS A 200 -6.24 3.74 1.12
CA LYS A 200 -5.42 3.49 -0.06
C LYS A 200 -4.38 4.59 -0.29
N CYS A 201 -4.72 5.83 0.01
CA CYS A 201 -3.79 6.96 -0.04
C CYS A 201 -2.84 7.03 1.16
N GLY A 202 -2.90 6.10 2.12
CA GLY A 202 -2.02 6.06 3.29
C GLY A 202 -2.60 6.76 4.54
N VAL A 203 -3.85 7.22 4.50
CA VAL A 203 -4.53 7.84 5.64
C VAL A 203 -5.60 6.90 6.17
N HIS A 204 -5.22 6.08 7.14
CA HIS A 204 -6.13 5.10 7.75
C HIS A 204 -6.79 5.68 9.00
N LEU A 205 -8.08 6.01 8.89
CA LEU A 205 -8.88 6.59 9.99
C LEU A 205 -9.87 5.60 10.62
N ALA A 206 -10.16 4.48 9.95
CA ALA A 206 -11.09 3.46 10.44
C ALA A 206 -10.34 2.41 11.26
N LEU A 207 -10.01 2.75 12.51
CA LEU A 207 -9.37 1.85 13.46
C LEU A 207 -10.39 0.88 14.06
N GLU A 208 -9.94 -0.33 14.32
CA GLU A 208 -10.71 -1.39 14.97
C GLU A 208 -10.20 -1.60 16.41
N ASP A 209 -11.01 -2.23 17.25
CA ASP A 209 -10.64 -2.55 18.64
C ASP A 209 -9.30 -3.30 18.78
N LYS A 210 -8.97 -4.15 17.80
CA LYS A 210 -7.70 -4.86 17.79
C LYS A 210 -6.49 -3.94 17.61
N ASP A 211 -6.69 -2.76 17.01
CA ASP A 211 -5.63 -1.79 16.75
C ASP A 211 -5.21 -1.04 18.03
N CYS A 212 -6.04 -1.08 19.09
CA CYS A 212 -5.75 -0.47 20.40
C CYS A 212 -4.41 -0.99 20.98
N ALA A 213 -4.10 -2.28 20.77
CA ALA A 213 -2.86 -2.88 21.28
C ALA A 213 -1.59 -2.23 20.68
N TYR A 214 -1.66 -1.73 19.42
CA TYR A 214 -0.54 -1.09 18.75
C TYR A 214 -0.39 0.40 19.11
N VAL A 215 -1.46 1.01 19.59
CA VAL A 215 -1.47 2.45 19.96
C VAL A 215 -1.21 2.65 21.46
N GLY A 216 -1.25 1.58 22.25
CA GLY A 216 -1.12 1.63 23.70
C GLY A 216 -2.33 2.29 24.39
N ILE A 217 -3.51 2.16 23.79
CA ILE A 217 -4.78 2.64 24.34
C ILE A 217 -5.59 1.45 24.83
N GLU A 218 -6.24 1.59 25.96
CA GLU A 218 -7.15 0.59 26.48
C GLU A 218 -8.35 0.38 25.56
N LYS A 219 -8.75 -0.86 25.42
CA LYS A 219 -9.95 -1.21 24.66
C LYS A 219 -11.18 -0.62 25.34
N LYS A 220 -12.12 -0.10 24.56
CA LYS A 220 -13.37 0.42 25.08
C LYS A 220 -14.18 -0.64 25.81
N ASP A 221 -14.81 -0.25 26.91
CA ASP A 221 -15.77 -1.06 27.61
C ASP A 221 -17.15 -0.93 26.92
N ALA A 222 -17.59 -2.00 26.26
CA ALA A 222 -18.85 -2.02 25.53
C ALA A 222 -20.08 -1.77 26.43
N ALA A 223 -20.02 -2.18 27.70
CA ALA A 223 -21.11 -1.95 28.65
C ALA A 223 -21.18 -0.47 29.05
N LEU A 224 -20.03 0.16 29.24
CA LEU A 224 -19.95 1.59 29.54
C LEU A 224 -20.42 2.43 28.35
N GLU A 225 -20.03 2.07 27.10
CA GLU A 225 -20.50 2.75 25.89
C GLU A 225 -22.03 2.66 25.75
N ALA A 226 -22.61 1.48 25.96
CA ALA A 226 -24.06 1.29 25.92
C ALA A 226 -24.78 2.17 26.94
N ALA A 227 -24.27 2.22 28.17
CA ALA A 227 -24.83 3.06 29.23
C ALA A 227 -24.71 4.57 28.97
N MET A 228 -23.73 5.01 28.17
CA MET A 228 -23.57 6.42 27.78
C MET A 228 -24.51 6.81 26.61
N CYS A 229 -25.07 5.85 25.88
CA CYS A 229 -25.99 6.08 24.77
C CYS A 229 -27.46 6.07 25.20
N GLU A 230 -27.79 5.63 26.42
CA GLU A 230 -29.12 5.71 27.04
C GLU A 230 -29.34 7.10 27.71
#